data_0ea3800b77e3a2d3841f9cd11aabfe1a
#
_entry.id   0ea3800b77e3a2d3841f9cd11aabfe1a
#
_cell.length_a   1.000
_cell.length_b   1.000
_cell.length_c   1.000
_cell.angle_alpha   90.00
_cell.angle_beta   90.00
_cell.angle_gamma   90.00
#
_symmetry.space_group_name_H-M   'P 1'
#
loop_
_entity.id
_entity.type
_entity.pdbx_description
1 polymer ?
#
loop_
_entity_poly.entity_id
_entity_poly.type
_entity_poly.pdbx_seq_one_letter_code
_entity_poly.pdbx_strand_id
1 'polypeptide(L)'
;WDDYMIYGGLPQIVSFQSERQKADYLKNIFANVYLRDVIERNKIQNVDEIGILVDVLASAIGSPTNPSKIANTFASERQMTYANKTISKHIDHLTDAFLISKASRYDIKGRKYIGANLKYYFTDLGLRNARLNFRQQEPTHIMENIVYNELLIRGYNVDVGVVDIFDKDKEGKRVRKQLEVDFVVNQGNQRYYIQVAYDMTSEEKQTQEFNSLRNIPDSFKKIVIVNGSKKPWRNDEGFVIMGMKYFLLNANSLEF
;
A
#
# COMPACT_ATOMS: atom_id res chain seq x y z
N TRP A 1 7.33 -15.22 8.61
CA TRP A 1 6.90 -13.84 8.45
C TRP A 1 7.93 -13.03 7.66
N ASP A 2 9.17 -13.03 8.10
CA ASP A 2 10.25 -12.24 7.49
C ASP A 2 10.48 -12.66 6.03
N ASP A 3 10.48 -13.95 5.75
CA ASP A 3 10.53 -14.48 4.38
C ASP A 3 9.38 -14.00 3.50
N TYR A 4 8.17 -13.91 4.06
CA TYR A 4 7.00 -13.41 3.33
C TYR A 4 7.13 -11.93 2.97
N MET A 5 7.64 -11.11 3.88
CA MET A 5 7.92 -9.69 3.61
C MET A 5 8.99 -9.49 2.53
N ILE A 6 9.96 -10.41 2.44
CA ILE A 6 11.08 -10.29 1.51
C ILE A 6 10.77 -10.95 0.15
N TYR A 7 10.25 -12.19 0.18
CA TYR A 7 10.12 -13.03 -1.02
C TYR A 7 8.66 -13.17 -1.50
N GLY A 8 7.69 -12.55 -0.81
CA GLY A 8 6.28 -12.61 -1.19
C GLY A 8 5.63 -13.96 -0.95
N GLY A 9 4.47 -14.18 -1.60
CA GLY A 9 3.60 -15.34 -1.39
C GLY A 9 3.45 -16.26 -2.59
N LEU A 10 4.29 -16.16 -3.63
CA LEU A 10 4.21 -17.09 -4.76
C LEU A 10 4.50 -18.52 -4.29
N PRO A 11 3.63 -19.49 -4.63
CA PRO A 11 3.72 -20.87 -4.09
C PRO A 11 5.07 -21.54 -4.30
N GLN A 12 5.73 -21.28 -5.42
CA GLN A 12 7.03 -21.88 -5.75
C GLN A 12 8.15 -21.46 -4.78
N ILE A 13 8.01 -20.30 -4.12
CA ILE A 13 9.04 -19.76 -3.20
C ILE A 13 9.32 -20.71 -2.04
N VAL A 14 8.28 -21.38 -1.51
CA VAL A 14 8.44 -22.30 -0.37
C VAL A 14 9.24 -23.57 -0.71
N SER A 15 9.38 -23.91 -1.99
CA SER A 15 10.14 -25.07 -2.44
C SER A 15 11.65 -24.83 -2.54
N PHE A 16 12.10 -23.57 -2.54
CA PHE A 16 13.52 -23.25 -2.66
C PHE A 16 14.24 -23.27 -1.30
N GLN A 17 15.44 -23.88 -1.30
CA GLN A 17 16.26 -24.07 -0.11
C GLN A 17 17.11 -22.82 0.23
N SER A 18 17.46 -22.01 -0.76
CA SER A 18 18.35 -20.86 -0.55
C SER A 18 17.71 -19.53 -0.97
N GLU A 19 18.10 -18.45 -0.28
CA GLU A 19 17.70 -17.09 -0.61
C GLU A 19 18.05 -16.71 -2.05
N ARG A 20 19.22 -17.16 -2.53
CA ARG A 20 19.65 -16.94 -3.91
C ARG A 20 18.66 -17.55 -4.91
N GLN A 21 18.24 -18.79 -4.69
CA GLN A 21 17.26 -19.44 -5.59
C GLN A 21 15.92 -18.71 -5.59
N LYS A 22 15.43 -18.26 -4.41
CA LYS A 22 14.23 -17.45 -4.29
C LYS A 22 14.36 -16.12 -5.08
N ALA A 23 15.48 -15.42 -4.89
CA ALA A 23 15.72 -14.15 -5.55
C ALA A 23 15.88 -14.30 -7.07
N ASP A 24 16.63 -15.28 -7.55
CA ASP A 24 16.83 -15.52 -8.97
C ASP A 24 15.52 -15.94 -9.66
N TYR A 25 14.71 -16.77 -9.02
CA TYR A 25 13.38 -17.14 -9.51
C TYR A 25 12.46 -15.93 -9.63
N LEU A 26 12.37 -15.09 -8.60
CA LEU A 26 11.51 -13.90 -8.60
C LEU A 26 11.92 -12.88 -9.67
N LYS A 27 13.23 -12.63 -9.84
CA LYS A 27 13.75 -11.77 -10.90
C LYS A 27 13.39 -12.30 -12.29
N ASN A 28 13.57 -13.61 -12.47
CA ASN A 28 13.29 -14.26 -13.74
C ASN A 28 11.80 -14.21 -14.09
N ILE A 29 10.92 -14.61 -13.16
CA ILE A 29 9.47 -14.61 -13.42
C ILE A 29 8.93 -13.19 -13.60
N PHE A 30 9.45 -12.21 -12.85
CA PHE A 30 9.08 -10.82 -13.03
C PHE A 30 9.39 -10.33 -14.45
N ALA A 31 10.65 -10.51 -14.90
CA ALA A 31 11.10 -9.98 -16.19
C ALA A 31 10.51 -10.73 -17.39
N ASN A 32 10.53 -12.07 -17.34
CA ASN A 32 10.24 -12.91 -18.50
C ASN A 32 8.78 -13.40 -18.57
N VAL A 33 8.02 -13.27 -17.50
CA VAL A 33 6.59 -13.64 -17.50
C VAL A 33 5.74 -12.39 -17.35
N TYR A 34 5.80 -11.71 -16.20
CA TYR A 34 4.88 -10.60 -15.92
C TYR A 34 5.13 -9.38 -16.83
N LEU A 35 6.32 -8.83 -16.80
CA LEU A 35 6.60 -7.60 -17.56
C LEU A 35 6.57 -7.83 -19.06
N ARG A 36 7.11 -8.95 -19.51
CA ARG A 36 7.08 -9.34 -20.92
C ARG A 36 5.66 -9.53 -21.45
N ASP A 37 4.78 -10.22 -20.70
CA ASP A 37 3.37 -10.39 -21.09
C ASP A 37 2.66 -9.04 -21.23
N VAL A 38 2.88 -8.11 -20.28
CA VAL A 38 2.31 -6.75 -20.36
C VAL A 38 2.77 -6.02 -21.63
N ILE A 39 4.06 -6.09 -21.95
CA ILE A 39 4.65 -5.44 -23.14
C ILE A 39 4.08 -6.05 -24.42
N GLU A 40 4.10 -7.35 -24.57
CA GLU A 40 3.68 -8.07 -25.79
C GLU A 40 2.17 -7.93 -26.01
N ARG A 41 1.35 -8.16 -24.98
CA ARG A 41 -0.11 -8.07 -25.04
C ARG A 41 -0.58 -6.67 -25.44
N ASN A 42 0.06 -5.63 -24.91
CA ASN A 42 -0.33 -4.25 -25.14
C ASN A 42 0.46 -3.57 -26.26
N LYS A 43 1.34 -4.30 -26.95
CA LYS A 43 2.19 -3.81 -28.07
C LYS A 43 2.96 -2.53 -27.68
N ILE A 44 3.53 -2.54 -26.48
CA ILE A 44 4.27 -1.38 -25.97
C ILE A 44 5.58 -1.24 -26.73
N GLN A 45 5.76 -0.10 -27.40
CA GLN A 45 6.93 0.17 -28.23
C GLN A 45 8.15 0.58 -27.41
N ASN A 46 7.94 1.39 -26.36
CA ASN A 46 9.01 1.89 -25.52
C ASN A 46 9.09 1.06 -24.23
N VAL A 47 9.90 0.01 -24.27
CA VAL A 47 10.10 -0.92 -23.16
C VAL A 47 10.78 -0.27 -21.96
N ASP A 48 11.67 0.70 -22.22
CA ASP A 48 12.42 1.40 -21.16
C ASP A 48 11.47 2.26 -20.32
N GLU A 49 10.51 2.94 -20.94
CA GLU A 49 9.53 3.77 -20.23
C GLU A 49 8.71 2.97 -19.23
N ILE A 50 8.15 1.83 -19.64
CA ILE A 50 7.36 1.00 -18.71
C ILE A 50 8.27 0.37 -17.66
N GLY A 51 9.50 0.00 -18.00
CA GLY A 51 10.47 -0.51 -17.02
C GLY A 51 10.74 0.50 -15.91
N ILE A 52 11.06 1.76 -16.28
CA ILE A 52 11.28 2.85 -15.31
C ILE A 52 9.99 3.17 -14.52
N LEU A 53 8.82 3.15 -15.18
CA LEU A 53 7.54 3.35 -14.49
C LEU A 53 7.33 2.32 -13.36
N VAL A 54 7.65 1.06 -13.64
CA VAL A 54 7.57 0.00 -12.62
C VAL A 54 8.54 0.25 -11.48
N ASP A 55 9.78 0.73 -11.77
CA ASP A 55 10.75 1.10 -10.73
C ASP A 55 10.24 2.22 -9.83
N VAL A 56 9.65 3.27 -10.43
CA VAL A 56 9.07 4.39 -9.68
C VAL A 56 7.91 3.92 -8.81
N LEU A 57 6.99 3.10 -9.34
CA LEU A 57 5.87 2.57 -8.58
C LEU A 57 6.33 1.63 -7.46
N ALA A 58 7.34 0.79 -7.72
CA ALA A 58 7.89 -0.12 -6.74
C ALA A 58 8.60 0.62 -5.59
N SER A 59 9.29 1.72 -5.91
CA SER A 59 9.96 2.56 -4.90
C SER A 59 8.98 3.43 -4.11
N ALA A 60 7.81 3.75 -4.67
CA ALA A 60 6.80 4.62 -4.07
C ALA A 60 5.59 3.85 -3.50
N ILE A 61 5.77 2.54 -3.20
CA ILE A 61 4.66 1.73 -2.66
C ILE A 61 4.09 2.36 -1.38
N GLY A 62 2.77 2.35 -1.24
CA GLY A 62 2.10 2.97 -0.10
C GLY A 62 2.16 4.52 -0.07
N SER A 63 2.86 5.18 -0.98
CA SER A 63 2.95 6.63 -1.04
C SER A 63 1.96 7.23 -2.05
N PRO A 64 1.26 8.33 -1.70
CA PRO A 64 0.34 8.99 -2.61
C PRO A 64 1.06 9.54 -3.85
N THR A 65 0.67 9.09 -5.04
CA THR A 65 1.24 9.54 -6.31
C THR A 65 0.17 9.75 -7.38
N ASN A 66 0.57 10.38 -8.49
CA ASN A 66 -0.26 10.59 -9.67
C ASN A 66 0.61 10.66 -10.92
N PRO A 67 0.03 10.57 -12.14
CA PRO A 67 0.80 10.62 -13.37
C PRO A 67 1.70 11.85 -13.53
N SER A 68 1.27 13.02 -13.03
CA SER A 68 2.08 14.24 -13.10
C SER A 68 3.30 14.19 -12.17
N LYS A 69 3.15 13.66 -10.95
CA LYS A 69 4.31 13.44 -10.06
C LYS A 69 5.29 12.45 -10.67
N ILE A 70 4.78 11.37 -11.26
CA ILE A 70 5.61 10.38 -11.95
C ILE A 70 6.34 11.02 -13.14
N ALA A 71 5.64 11.78 -13.98
CA ALA A 71 6.26 12.50 -15.10
C ALA A 71 7.37 13.45 -14.64
N ASN A 72 7.17 14.17 -13.53
CA ASN A 72 8.19 15.05 -12.96
C ASN A 72 9.42 14.25 -12.48
N THR A 73 9.23 13.07 -11.88
CA THR A 73 10.34 12.17 -11.51
C THR A 73 11.13 11.72 -12.74
N PHE A 74 10.46 11.36 -13.84
CA PHE A 74 11.13 11.04 -15.11
C PHE A 74 11.94 12.20 -15.65
N ALA A 75 11.38 13.41 -15.64
CA ALA A 75 12.06 14.60 -16.12
C ALA A 75 13.29 14.95 -15.27
N SER A 76 13.16 14.90 -13.92
CA SER A 76 14.23 15.31 -13.00
C SER A 76 15.35 14.27 -12.85
N GLU A 77 15.01 12.98 -12.78
CA GLU A 77 15.98 11.93 -12.47
C GLU A 77 16.54 11.25 -13.71
N ARG A 78 15.78 11.22 -14.81
CA ARG A 78 16.14 10.50 -16.04
C ARG A 78 16.30 11.39 -17.26
N GLN A 79 16.00 12.70 -17.13
CA GLN A 79 16.02 13.65 -18.25
C GLN A 79 15.16 13.19 -19.44
N MET A 80 14.07 12.48 -19.15
CA MET A 80 13.14 11.93 -20.13
C MET A 80 11.78 12.60 -20.02
N THR A 81 11.13 12.84 -21.15
CA THR A 81 9.76 13.33 -21.20
C THR A 81 8.80 12.16 -21.32
N TYR A 82 7.92 12.00 -20.35
CA TYR A 82 6.91 10.95 -20.34
C TYR A 82 5.52 11.57 -20.18
N ALA A 83 4.68 11.44 -21.19
CA ALA A 83 3.38 12.09 -21.20
C ALA A 83 2.45 11.46 -20.14
N ASN A 84 1.74 12.30 -19.38
CA ASN A 84 0.80 11.86 -18.32
C ASN A 84 -0.22 10.84 -18.84
N LYS A 85 -0.73 11.02 -20.07
CA LYS A 85 -1.68 10.10 -20.70
C LYS A 85 -1.07 8.71 -20.92
N THR A 86 0.19 8.65 -21.33
CA THR A 86 0.92 7.39 -21.56
C THR A 86 1.21 6.70 -20.23
N ILE A 87 1.62 7.48 -19.20
CA ILE A 87 1.80 6.97 -17.84
C ILE A 87 0.51 6.33 -17.32
N SER A 88 -0.61 7.06 -17.43
CA SER A 88 -1.92 6.52 -17.00
C SER A 88 -2.27 5.22 -17.71
N LYS A 89 -2.07 5.17 -19.04
CA LYS A 89 -2.33 3.99 -19.85
C LYS A 89 -1.45 2.80 -19.42
N HIS A 90 -0.16 3.03 -19.17
CA HIS A 90 0.74 1.96 -18.72
C HIS A 90 0.40 1.49 -17.30
N ILE A 91 -0.03 2.39 -16.40
CA ILE A 91 -0.56 2.01 -15.08
C ILE A 91 -1.81 1.13 -15.23
N ASP A 92 -2.71 1.45 -16.16
CA ASP A 92 -3.88 0.62 -16.43
C ASP A 92 -3.46 -0.79 -16.90
N HIS A 93 -2.51 -0.89 -17.83
CA HIS A 93 -1.99 -2.18 -18.30
C HIS A 93 -1.35 -3.01 -17.17
N LEU A 94 -0.60 -2.38 -16.24
CA LEU A 94 -0.03 -3.06 -15.08
C LEU A 94 -1.13 -3.53 -14.11
N THR A 95 -2.21 -2.75 -13.97
CA THR A 95 -3.36 -3.10 -13.13
C THR A 95 -4.16 -4.25 -13.74
N ASP A 96 -4.43 -4.20 -15.04
CA ASP A 96 -5.15 -5.25 -15.79
C ASP A 96 -4.39 -6.58 -15.81
N ALA A 97 -3.06 -6.52 -15.70
CA ALA A 97 -2.19 -7.69 -15.56
C ALA A 97 -2.06 -8.17 -14.10
N PHE A 98 -2.78 -7.58 -13.17
CA PHE A 98 -2.70 -7.90 -11.73
C PHE A 98 -1.29 -7.80 -11.14
N LEU A 99 -0.42 -6.96 -11.70
CA LEU A 99 0.90 -6.71 -11.13
C LEU A 99 0.83 -5.69 -9.99
N ILE A 100 -0.06 -4.71 -10.16
CA ILE A 100 -0.35 -3.69 -9.15
C ILE A 100 -1.86 -3.51 -8.99
N SER A 101 -2.25 -2.97 -7.84
CA SER A 101 -3.61 -2.52 -7.54
C SER A 101 -3.63 -1.03 -7.22
N LYS A 102 -4.74 -0.35 -7.55
CA LYS A 102 -4.98 1.06 -7.25
C LYS A 102 -5.88 1.19 -6.04
N ALA A 103 -5.45 1.95 -5.04
CA ALA A 103 -6.29 2.36 -3.91
C ALA A 103 -6.74 3.81 -4.08
N SER A 104 -8.05 4.01 -4.15
CA SER A 104 -8.67 5.33 -4.25
C SER A 104 -8.60 6.06 -2.91
N ARG A 105 -8.63 7.39 -2.94
CA ARG A 105 -8.73 8.19 -1.71
C ARG A 105 -10.17 8.55 -1.42
N TYR A 106 -10.57 8.37 -0.18
CA TYR A 106 -11.91 8.64 0.31
C TYR A 106 -11.89 9.67 1.45
N ASP A 107 -12.59 10.79 1.24
CA ASP A 107 -12.81 11.80 2.29
C ASP A 107 -13.87 11.27 3.27
N ILE A 108 -13.42 10.89 4.46
CA ILE A 108 -14.28 10.26 5.48
C ILE A 108 -15.37 11.23 5.96
N LYS A 109 -15.03 12.49 6.21
CA LYS A 109 -15.98 13.51 6.68
C LYS A 109 -16.90 13.98 5.56
N GLY A 110 -16.36 14.21 4.36
CA GLY A 110 -17.12 14.64 3.18
C GLY A 110 -17.88 13.52 2.48
N ARG A 111 -17.60 12.26 2.83
CA ARG A 111 -18.23 11.05 2.25
C ARG A 111 -18.15 11.01 0.73
N LYS A 112 -16.98 11.32 0.17
CA LYS A 112 -16.76 11.38 -1.28
C LYS A 112 -15.36 10.90 -1.67
N TYR A 113 -15.24 10.41 -2.89
CA TYR A 113 -13.95 10.08 -3.46
C TYR A 113 -13.15 11.32 -3.85
N ILE A 114 -11.83 11.23 -3.64
CA ILE A 114 -10.86 12.25 -4.05
C ILE A 114 -10.11 11.71 -5.26
N GLY A 115 -10.34 12.29 -6.43
CA GLY A 115 -9.84 11.78 -7.72
C GLY A 115 -8.34 11.98 -7.99
N ALA A 116 -7.54 12.37 -7.00
CA ALA A 116 -6.12 12.65 -7.19
C ALA A 116 -5.26 11.96 -6.12
N ASN A 117 -4.00 11.69 -6.47
CA ASN A 117 -2.99 11.10 -5.59
C ASN A 117 -3.42 9.72 -5.04
N LEU A 118 -3.55 8.75 -5.93
CA LEU A 118 -3.82 7.36 -5.57
C LEU A 118 -2.60 6.73 -4.89
N LYS A 119 -2.81 5.68 -4.11
CA LYS A 119 -1.74 4.76 -3.72
C LYS A 119 -1.74 3.53 -4.64
N TYR A 120 -0.57 2.98 -4.84
CA TYR A 120 -0.39 1.75 -5.62
C TYR A 120 0.27 0.70 -4.75
N TYR A 121 -0.26 -0.52 -4.82
CA TYR A 121 0.24 -1.67 -4.08
C TYR A 121 0.56 -2.80 -5.05
N PHE A 122 1.67 -3.49 -4.83
CA PHE A 122 2.00 -4.68 -5.60
C PHE A 122 1.18 -5.87 -5.10
N THR A 123 0.69 -6.69 -6.02
CA THR A 123 -0.07 -7.90 -5.66
C THR A 123 0.80 -8.96 -5.01
N ASP A 124 2.10 -8.95 -5.32
CA ASP A 124 3.10 -9.77 -4.63
C ASP A 124 4.37 -8.95 -4.31
N LEU A 125 4.78 -8.99 -3.05
CA LEU A 125 5.95 -8.25 -2.58
C LEU A 125 7.27 -8.84 -3.04
N GLY A 126 7.34 -10.13 -3.26
CA GLY A 126 8.53 -10.77 -3.82
C GLY A 126 8.84 -10.25 -5.22
N LEU A 127 7.81 -10.06 -6.05
CA LEU A 127 7.95 -9.45 -7.37
C LEU A 127 8.40 -7.98 -7.28
N ARG A 128 7.81 -7.19 -6.37
CA ARG A 128 8.24 -5.81 -6.10
C ARG A 128 9.69 -5.75 -5.66
N ASN A 129 10.08 -6.57 -4.69
CA ASN A 129 11.42 -6.58 -4.13
C ASN A 129 12.46 -7.06 -5.13
N ALA A 130 12.12 -8.08 -5.94
CA ALA A 130 12.97 -8.56 -7.03
C ALA A 130 13.25 -7.46 -8.06
N ARG A 131 12.25 -6.66 -8.43
CA ARG A 131 12.42 -5.52 -9.32
C ARG A 131 13.41 -4.50 -8.78
N LEU A 132 13.40 -4.26 -7.48
CA LEU A 132 14.34 -3.35 -6.80
C LEU A 132 15.64 -4.03 -6.34
N ASN A 133 15.93 -5.23 -6.84
CA ASN A 133 17.10 -6.02 -6.45
C ASN A 133 17.22 -6.23 -4.93
N PHE A 134 16.10 -6.30 -4.21
CA PHE A 134 16.00 -6.48 -2.75
C PHE A 134 16.72 -5.39 -1.93
N ARG A 135 16.91 -4.19 -2.51
CA ARG A 135 17.67 -3.09 -1.86
C ARG A 135 16.82 -2.18 -1.01
N GLN A 136 15.54 -2.00 -1.35
CA GLN A 136 14.62 -1.12 -0.64
C GLN A 136 13.65 -1.95 0.19
N GLN A 137 13.95 -2.04 1.47
CA GLN A 137 13.09 -2.72 2.44
C GLN A 137 12.58 -1.68 3.44
N GLU A 138 11.40 -1.17 3.19
CA GLU A 138 10.69 -0.24 4.05
C GLU A 138 9.58 -1.00 4.79
N PRO A 139 9.85 -1.53 5.99
CA PRO A 139 8.95 -2.49 6.65
C PRO A 139 7.53 -1.96 6.83
N THR A 140 7.38 -0.66 7.08
CA THR A 140 6.06 -0.03 7.25
C THR A 140 5.23 -0.12 5.98
N HIS A 141 5.77 0.32 4.84
CA HIS A 141 5.05 0.27 3.56
C HIS A 141 4.84 -1.16 3.05
N ILE A 142 5.80 -2.05 3.31
CA ILE A 142 5.66 -3.49 3.01
C ILE A 142 4.50 -4.08 3.81
N MET A 143 4.42 -3.79 5.10
CA MET A 143 3.36 -4.27 5.96
C MET A 143 1.99 -3.71 5.57
N GLU A 144 1.93 -2.43 5.21
CA GLU A 144 0.73 -1.78 4.67
C GLU A 144 0.26 -2.47 3.38
N ASN A 145 1.19 -2.76 2.43
CA ASN A 145 0.85 -3.48 1.20
C ASN A 145 0.30 -4.89 1.48
N ILE A 146 0.85 -5.61 2.46
CA ILE A 146 0.36 -6.94 2.84
C ILE A 146 -1.07 -6.85 3.38
N VAL A 147 -1.35 -5.88 4.27
CA VAL A 147 -2.69 -5.67 4.81
C VAL A 147 -3.68 -5.35 3.68
N TYR A 148 -3.30 -4.47 2.76
CA TYR A 148 -4.12 -4.13 1.60
C TYR A 148 -4.50 -5.37 0.78
N ASN A 149 -3.51 -6.18 0.42
CA ASN A 149 -3.73 -7.40 -0.36
C ASN A 149 -4.63 -8.40 0.37
N GLU A 150 -4.38 -8.61 1.66
CA GLU A 150 -5.19 -9.52 2.48
C GLU A 150 -6.66 -9.07 2.56
N LEU A 151 -6.90 -7.76 2.72
CA LEU A 151 -8.25 -7.21 2.73
C LEU A 151 -8.99 -7.44 1.40
N LEU A 152 -8.29 -7.26 0.27
CA LEU A 152 -8.86 -7.57 -1.04
C LEU A 152 -9.17 -9.07 -1.22
N ILE A 153 -8.27 -9.95 -0.79
CA ILE A 153 -8.46 -11.41 -0.83
C ILE A 153 -9.70 -11.82 -0.02
N ARG A 154 -9.96 -11.15 1.11
CA ARG A 154 -11.17 -11.35 1.92
C ARG A 154 -12.45 -10.76 1.32
N GLY A 155 -12.36 -10.11 0.15
CA GLY A 155 -13.51 -9.55 -0.55
C GLY A 155 -13.99 -8.20 -0.04
N TYR A 156 -13.15 -7.47 0.69
CA TYR A 156 -13.46 -6.11 1.10
C TYR A 156 -13.19 -5.09 -0.02
N ASN A 157 -13.98 -4.02 -0.04
CA ASN A 157 -13.66 -2.81 -0.79
C ASN A 157 -12.74 -1.95 0.08
N VAL A 158 -11.57 -1.58 -0.44
CA VAL A 158 -10.50 -0.93 0.32
C VAL A 158 -10.11 0.38 -0.33
N ASP A 159 -10.25 1.46 0.42
CA ASP A 159 -9.85 2.82 0.03
C ASP A 159 -8.85 3.39 1.04
N VAL A 160 -8.07 4.38 0.64
CA VAL A 160 -7.23 5.17 1.55
C VAL A 160 -8.08 6.28 2.17
N GLY A 161 -8.14 6.34 3.48
CA GLY A 161 -8.94 7.33 4.19
C GLY A 161 -8.23 8.68 4.30
N VAL A 162 -9.02 9.77 4.20
CA VAL A 162 -8.54 11.13 4.46
C VAL A 162 -9.48 11.81 5.43
N VAL A 163 -8.91 12.41 6.47
CA VAL A 163 -9.63 13.21 7.48
C VAL A 163 -9.07 14.62 7.50
N ASP A 164 -9.91 15.58 7.16
CA ASP A 164 -9.53 16.99 7.30
C ASP A 164 -9.64 17.45 8.74
N ILE A 165 -8.57 18.07 9.21
CA ILE A 165 -8.52 18.76 10.49
C ILE A 165 -8.12 20.23 10.29
N PHE A 166 -8.40 21.05 11.29
CA PHE A 166 -7.89 22.41 11.36
C PHE A 166 -6.88 22.49 12.50
N ASP A 167 -5.69 22.92 12.16
CA ASP A 167 -4.57 23.10 13.09
C ASP A 167 -4.12 24.57 13.05
N LYS A 168 -3.20 24.96 13.92
CA LYS A 168 -2.56 26.27 13.88
C LYS A 168 -1.14 26.12 13.36
N ASP A 169 -0.74 26.98 12.46
CA ASP A 169 0.65 27.11 12.03
C ASP A 169 1.53 27.76 13.12
N LYS A 170 2.80 27.92 12.82
CA LYS A 170 3.77 28.53 13.74
C LYS A 170 3.44 30.00 14.10
N GLU A 171 2.62 30.65 13.30
CA GLU A 171 2.17 32.05 13.47
C GLU A 171 0.79 32.11 14.14
N GLY A 172 0.20 30.97 14.52
CA GLY A 172 -1.12 30.87 15.15
C GLY A 172 -2.30 30.96 14.18
N LYS A 173 -2.06 31.03 12.87
CA LYS A 173 -3.10 31.09 11.84
C LYS A 173 -3.71 29.70 11.62
N ARG A 174 -5.04 29.66 11.48
CA ARG A 174 -5.77 28.41 11.22
C ARG A 174 -5.44 27.88 9.83
N VAL A 175 -4.86 26.67 9.76
CA VAL A 175 -4.52 25.96 8.54
C VAL A 175 -5.27 24.64 8.46
N ARG A 176 -5.70 24.27 7.25
CA ARG A 176 -6.28 22.95 6.99
C ARG A 176 -5.15 21.95 6.83
N LYS A 177 -5.22 20.85 7.56
CA LYS A 177 -4.30 19.72 7.47
C LYS A 177 -5.09 18.46 7.16
N GLN A 178 -4.54 17.61 6.31
CA GLN A 178 -5.11 16.30 6.02
C GLN A 178 -4.36 15.24 6.82
N LEU A 179 -5.09 14.42 7.56
CA LEU A 179 -4.59 13.19 8.15
C LEU A 179 -4.99 12.03 7.26
N GLU A 180 -4.09 11.08 7.12
CA GLU A 180 -4.35 9.85 6.38
C GLU A 180 -4.74 8.73 7.34
N VAL A 181 -5.71 7.94 6.93
CA VAL A 181 -6.06 6.64 7.51
C VAL A 181 -5.70 5.62 6.46
N ASP A 182 -4.84 4.67 6.79
CA ASP A 182 -4.30 3.76 5.77
C ASP A 182 -5.42 3.09 4.99
N PHE A 183 -6.46 2.58 5.66
CA PHE A 183 -7.57 1.96 4.96
C PHE A 183 -8.95 2.30 5.54
N VAL A 184 -9.87 2.60 4.64
CA VAL A 184 -11.33 2.56 4.85
C VAL A 184 -11.83 1.31 4.17
N VAL A 185 -12.35 0.38 4.96
CA VAL A 185 -12.68 -0.97 4.52
C VAL A 185 -14.18 -1.17 4.62
N ASN A 186 -14.81 -1.57 3.52
CA ASN A 186 -16.26 -1.74 3.46
C ASN A 186 -16.62 -3.12 2.91
N GLN A 187 -17.64 -3.75 3.53
CA GLN A 187 -18.28 -4.96 3.01
C GLN A 187 -19.75 -4.96 3.45
N GLY A 188 -20.67 -4.86 2.50
CA GLY A 188 -22.08 -4.71 2.79
C GLY A 188 -22.36 -3.45 3.62
N ASN A 189 -22.91 -3.62 4.82
CA ASN A 189 -23.19 -2.54 5.78
C ASN A 189 -22.08 -2.35 6.83
N GLN A 190 -21.02 -3.14 6.76
CA GLN A 190 -19.89 -3.05 7.68
C GLN A 190 -18.85 -2.07 7.16
N ARG A 191 -18.28 -1.29 8.07
CA ARG A 191 -17.14 -0.40 7.80
C ARG A 191 -16.13 -0.51 8.93
N TYR A 192 -14.86 -0.52 8.54
CA TYR A 192 -13.72 -0.51 9.44
C TYR A 192 -12.75 0.60 9.01
N TYR A 193 -12.10 1.23 9.98
CA TYR A 193 -10.96 2.12 9.76
C TYR A 193 -9.72 1.42 10.28
N ILE A 194 -8.74 1.24 9.42
CA ILE A 194 -7.54 0.46 9.74
C ILE A 194 -6.31 1.34 9.59
N GLN A 195 -5.47 1.34 10.63
CA GLN A 195 -4.13 1.90 10.61
C GLN A 195 -3.13 0.76 10.74
N VAL A 196 -2.00 0.85 10.02
CA VAL A 196 -0.95 -0.16 10.02
C VAL A 196 0.33 0.45 10.60
N ALA A 197 0.78 -0.05 11.72
CA ALA A 197 1.92 0.49 12.44
C ALA A 197 3.00 -0.58 12.64
N TYR A 198 4.16 -0.42 12.01
CA TYR A 198 5.26 -1.35 12.19
C TYR A 198 5.84 -1.31 13.61
N ASP A 199 5.95 -0.11 14.18
CA ASP A 199 6.48 0.10 15.53
C ASP A 199 5.59 1.05 16.35
N MET A 200 5.14 0.58 17.49
CA MET A 200 4.33 1.31 18.47
C MET A 200 4.92 1.26 19.88
N THR A 201 6.24 1.23 19.99
CA THR A 201 6.93 1.07 21.28
C THR A 201 6.93 2.35 22.12
N SER A 202 6.88 3.54 21.52
CA SER A 202 6.82 4.82 22.24
C SER A 202 5.42 5.44 22.24
N GLU A 203 5.10 6.20 23.29
CA GLU A 203 3.84 6.94 23.40
C GLU A 203 3.68 7.98 22.28
N GLU A 204 4.78 8.58 21.83
CA GLU A 204 4.77 9.52 20.69
C GLU A 204 4.31 8.85 19.42
N LYS A 205 4.85 7.66 19.08
CA LYS A 205 4.44 6.88 17.91
C LYS A 205 2.99 6.43 18.03
N GLN A 206 2.58 5.95 19.20
CA GLN A 206 1.18 5.58 19.43
C GLN A 206 0.25 6.77 19.22
N THR A 207 0.61 7.94 19.76
CA THR A 207 -0.17 9.17 19.60
C THR A 207 -0.28 9.57 18.13
N GLN A 208 0.81 9.47 17.38
CA GLN A 208 0.84 9.78 15.95
C GLN A 208 -0.07 8.84 15.15
N GLU A 209 0.05 7.52 15.36
CA GLU A 209 -0.76 6.52 14.66
C GLU A 209 -2.25 6.61 15.00
N PHE A 210 -2.59 6.92 16.25
CA PHE A 210 -3.99 7.06 16.66
C PHE A 210 -4.62 8.39 16.25
N ASN A 211 -3.82 9.40 15.90
CA ASN A 211 -4.31 10.75 15.63
C ASN A 211 -5.33 10.79 14.49
N SER A 212 -5.08 10.08 13.40
CA SER A 212 -6.02 9.99 12.28
C SER A 212 -7.35 9.38 12.72
N LEU A 213 -7.32 8.28 13.48
CA LEU A 213 -8.48 7.55 13.96
C LEU A 213 -9.29 8.36 14.98
N ARG A 214 -8.64 9.14 15.87
CA ARG A 214 -9.30 10.03 16.84
C ARG A 214 -10.14 11.11 16.17
N ASN A 215 -9.71 11.55 15.01
CA ASN A 215 -10.36 12.63 14.25
C ASN A 215 -11.50 12.17 13.33
N ILE A 216 -11.79 10.87 13.28
CA ILE A 216 -12.96 10.32 12.59
C ILE A 216 -14.20 10.51 13.48
N PRO A 217 -15.25 11.20 12.97
CA PRO A 217 -16.38 11.62 13.80
C PRO A 217 -17.44 10.54 14.03
N ASP A 218 -17.34 9.39 13.36
CA ASP A 218 -18.30 8.31 13.50
C ASP A 218 -17.82 7.19 14.42
N SER A 219 -18.72 6.23 14.72
CA SER A 219 -18.53 5.14 15.67
C SER A 219 -18.17 3.80 15.03
N PHE A 220 -17.86 3.78 13.74
CA PHE A 220 -17.40 2.54 13.12
C PHE A 220 -16.10 2.07 13.74
N LYS A 221 -15.88 0.75 13.69
CA LYS A 221 -14.74 0.12 14.35
C LYS A 221 -13.41 0.65 13.83
N LYS A 222 -12.54 1.03 14.75
CA LYS A 222 -11.19 1.53 14.50
C LYS A 222 -10.21 0.46 14.94
N ILE A 223 -9.33 0.05 14.03
CA ILE A 223 -8.42 -1.08 14.20
C ILE A 223 -7.00 -0.60 13.92
N VAL A 224 -6.05 -1.03 14.74
CA VAL A 224 -4.62 -0.82 14.50
C VAL A 224 -3.94 -2.19 14.38
N ILE A 225 -3.34 -2.45 13.24
CA ILE A 225 -2.58 -3.66 12.98
C ILE A 225 -1.11 -3.37 13.23
N VAL A 226 -0.53 -4.04 14.21
CA VAL A 226 0.87 -3.83 14.63
C VAL A 226 1.74 -5.02 14.23
N ASN A 227 3.04 -4.79 14.05
CA ASN A 227 3.97 -5.89 13.82
C ASN A 227 3.96 -6.87 15.00
N GLY A 228 4.07 -8.16 14.70
CA GLY A 228 4.13 -9.24 15.70
C GLY A 228 2.89 -10.13 15.73
N SER A 229 2.75 -10.86 16.85
CA SER A 229 1.76 -11.94 16.98
C SER A 229 0.73 -11.72 18.11
N LYS A 230 0.64 -10.49 18.63
CA LYS A 230 -0.27 -10.18 19.76
C LYS A 230 -1.72 -10.49 19.39
N LYS A 231 -2.44 -11.12 20.32
CA LYS A 231 -3.90 -11.31 20.20
C LYS A 231 -4.60 -9.95 20.25
N PRO A 232 -5.81 -9.83 19.68
CA PRO A 232 -6.54 -8.57 19.72
C PRO A 232 -6.91 -8.17 21.14
N TRP A 233 -6.82 -6.86 21.41
CA TRP A 233 -7.29 -6.23 22.64
C TRP A 233 -7.85 -4.85 22.33
N ARG A 234 -8.56 -4.24 23.26
CA ARG A 234 -9.04 -2.87 23.15
C ARG A 234 -8.23 -1.97 24.08
N ASN A 235 -7.83 -0.80 23.57
CA ASN A 235 -7.27 0.23 24.41
C ASN A 235 -8.36 1.06 25.09
N ASP A 236 -7.98 2.02 25.95
CA ASP A 236 -8.92 2.88 26.70
C ASP A 236 -9.78 3.78 25.78
N GLU A 237 -9.35 4.01 24.55
CA GLU A 237 -10.09 4.75 23.52
C GLU A 237 -11.07 3.85 22.72
N GLY A 238 -11.12 2.57 23.03
CA GLY A 238 -11.96 1.58 22.34
C GLY A 238 -11.42 1.08 21.00
N PHE A 239 -10.19 1.47 20.60
CA PHE A 239 -9.56 0.95 19.39
C PHE A 239 -9.15 -0.50 19.57
N VAL A 240 -9.39 -1.31 18.56
CA VAL A 240 -8.93 -2.70 18.53
C VAL A 240 -7.49 -2.71 18.04
N ILE A 241 -6.58 -3.26 18.83
CA ILE A 241 -5.18 -3.41 18.44
C ILE A 241 -4.89 -4.90 18.32
N MET A 242 -4.28 -5.32 17.21
CA MET A 242 -3.92 -6.73 16.98
C MET A 242 -2.59 -6.88 16.26
N GLY A 243 -1.94 -8.00 16.46
CA GLY A 243 -0.70 -8.34 15.76
C GLY A 243 -0.95 -8.78 14.33
N MET A 244 -0.01 -8.47 13.44
CA MET A 244 -0.06 -8.81 12.02
C MET A 244 -0.26 -10.32 11.77
N LYS A 245 0.44 -11.17 12.53
CA LYS A 245 0.27 -12.62 12.40
C LYS A 245 -1.14 -13.07 12.79
N TYR A 246 -1.73 -12.45 13.82
CA TYR A 246 -3.11 -12.75 14.19
C TYR A 246 -4.07 -12.33 13.08
N PHE A 247 -3.89 -11.13 12.53
CA PHE A 247 -4.69 -10.63 11.41
C PHE A 247 -4.66 -11.60 10.22
N LEU A 248 -3.47 -12.01 9.77
CA LEU A 248 -3.32 -12.88 8.59
C LEU A 248 -3.87 -14.30 8.80
N LEU A 249 -3.71 -14.87 9.99
CA LEU A 249 -4.09 -16.26 10.26
C LEU A 249 -5.55 -16.46 10.65
N ASN A 250 -6.29 -15.37 10.91
CA ASN A 250 -7.69 -15.45 11.32
C ASN A 250 -8.58 -14.65 10.36
N ALA A 251 -9.32 -15.34 9.51
CA ALA A 251 -10.17 -14.72 8.50
C ALA A 251 -11.18 -13.71 9.10
N ASN A 252 -11.71 -13.98 10.30
CA ASN A 252 -12.68 -13.15 10.99
C ASN A 252 -12.04 -12.16 11.99
N SER A 253 -10.74 -11.85 11.81
CA SER A 253 -10.00 -10.98 12.76
C SER A 253 -10.59 -9.57 12.90
N LEU A 254 -11.28 -9.05 11.89
CA LEU A 254 -11.91 -7.73 11.93
C LEU A 254 -13.22 -7.72 12.75
N GLU A 255 -13.79 -8.87 13.08
CA GLU A 255 -15.05 -8.99 13.83
C GLU A 255 -14.88 -8.95 15.36
N PHE A 256 -13.65 -9.01 15.87
CA PHE A 256 -13.30 -9.00 17.30
C PHE A 256 -13.95 -7.86 18.09
#